data_208d950e3aa4625706b91353d243a8c0
#
_entry.id   208d950e3aa4625706b91353d243a8c0
#
_cell.length_a   1.000
_cell.length_b   1.000
_cell.length_c   1.000
_cell.angle_alpha   90.00
_cell.angle_beta   90.00
_cell.angle_gamma   90.00
#
_symmetry.space_group_name_H-M   'P 1'
#
loop_
_entity.id
_entity.type
_entity.pdbx_description
1 polymer ?
#
loop_
_entity_poly.entity_id
_entity_poly.type
_entity_poly.pdbx_seq_one_letter_code
_entity_poly.pdbx_strand_id
1 'polypeptide(L)'
;MGIPDHLTCLLRNLCACEEATVKTGHGTDRFQIGKGVNQGCILSPCLFNFYADYIMRNAGLEEAQAGIKIAGRNINNFRYADDTTFMAESEEELKSLLKVKEKSEKLDLKLNIQKTKIMASGPITSWQIDGETMRHFILGDSKITADGDCSHEIKRCLLLGIKAMTNLDSLLKSRDISLPTKVCLAKAISRSYV
;
A
#
# COMPACT_ATOMS: atom_id res chain seq x y z
N MET A 1 1.26 18.91 -13.25
CA MET A 1 2.15 17.77 -12.94
C MET A 1 3.44 17.80 -13.77
N GLY A 2 3.62 18.71 -14.72
CA GLY A 2 4.84 18.84 -15.52
C GLY A 2 5.16 17.69 -16.47
N ILE A 3 4.17 16.86 -16.81
CA ILE A 3 4.35 15.78 -17.78
C ILE A 3 4.31 16.42 -19.18
N PRO A 4 5.33 16.17 -20.04
CA PRO A 4 5.35 16.71 -21.39
C PRO A 4 4.15 16.24 -22.22
N ASP A 5 3.63 17.14 -23.09
CA ASP A 5 2.41 16.90 -23.88
C ASP A 5 2.53 15.66 -24.78
N HIS A 6 3.71 15.41 -25.36
CA HIS A 6 3.93 14.24 -26.20
C HIS A 6 3.78 12.92 -25.45
N LEU A 7 4.22 12.84 -24.17
CA LEU A 7 4.01 11.66 -23.33
C LEU A 7 2.55 11.49 -22.93
N THR A 8 1.85 12.59 -22.65
CA THR A 8 0.42 12.57 -22.37
C THR A 8 -0.37 12.07 -23.59
N CYS A 9 0.01 12.51 -24.78
CA CYS A 9 -0.60 12.03 -26.04
C CYS A 9 -0.35 10.53 -26.25
N LEU A 10 0.91 10.06 -26.05
CA LEU A 10 1.23 8.64 -26.15
C LEU A 10 0.44 7.79 -25.16
N LEU A 11 0.36 8.21 -23.88
CA LEU A 11 -0.43 7.49 -22.87
C LEU A 11 -1.91 7.45 -23.23
N ARG A 12 -2.47 8.56 -23.73
CA ARG A 12 -3.87 8.62 -24.17
C ARG A 12 -4.14 7.66 -25.32
N ASN A 13 -3.23 7.59 -26.29
CA ASN A 13 -3.35 6.67 -27.42
C ASN A 13 -3.20 5.21 -26.97
N LEU A 14 -2.31 4.94 -26.02
CA LEU A 14 -2.10 3.60 -25.47
C LEU A 14 -3.31 3.08 -24.72
N CYS A 15 -4.01 3.96 -23.98
CA CYS A 15 -5.20 3.61 -23.21
C CYS A 15 -6.51 3.79 -24.02
N ALA A 16 -6.43 4.25 -25.27
CA ALA A 16 -7.60 4.39 -26.11
C ALA A 16 -8.01 3.04 -26.71
N CYS A 17 -9.29 2.69 -26.60
CA CYS A 17 -9.85 1.48 -27.20
C CYS A 17 -9.27 0.16 -26.66
N GLU A 18 -8.86 0.11 -25.40
CA GLU A 18 -8.42 -1.16 -24.80
C GLU A 18 -9.59 -2.14 -24.65
N GLU A 19 -9.40 -3.35 -25.17
CA GLU A 19 -10.32 -4.47 -25.00
C GLU A 19 -9.69 -5.54 -24.11
N ALA A 20 -10.47 -6.06 -23.17
CA ALA A 20 -10.09 -7.23 -22.40
C ALA A 20 -10.83 -8.47 -22.93
N THR A 21 -10.12 -9.59 -22.89
CA THR A 21 -10.66 -10.88 -23.31
C THR A 21 -10.60 -11.86 -22.16
N VAL A 22 -11.75 -12.40 -21.76
CA VAL A 22 -11.83 -13.43 -20.72
C VAL A 22 -12.18 -14.76 -21.38
N LYS A 23 -11.33 -15.77 -21.15
CA LYS A 23 -11.61 -17.16 -21.52
C LYS A 23 -12.36 -17.84 -20.39
N THR A 24 -13.57 -18.24 -20.64
CA THR A 24 -14.37 -19.07 -19.72
C THR A 24 -14.49 -20.48 -20.27
N GLY A 25 -14.94 -21.44 -19.46
CA GLY A 25 -15.19 -22.81 -19.92
C GLY A 25 -16.29 -22.91 -21.00
N HIS A 26 -17.06 -21.85 -21.23
CA HIS A 26 -18.17 -21.79 -22.18
C HIS A 26 -17.87 -20.92 -23.41
N GLY A 27 -16.73 -20.24 -23.46
CA GLY A 27 -16.39 -19.36 -24.58
C GLY A 27 -15.38 -18.27 -24.23
N THR A 28 -15.22 -17.34 -25.16
CA THR A 28 -14.34 -16.18 -25.02
C THR A 28 -15.18 -14.92 -25.13
N ASP A 29 -15.26 -14.17 -24.05
CA ASP A 29 -15.98 -12.89 -24.01
C ASP A 29 -15.00 -11.72 -24.15
N ARG A 30 -15.37 -10.72 -24.95
CA ARG A 30 -14.64 -9.48 -25.14
C ARG A 30 -15.44 -8.33 -24.59
N PHE A 31 -14.78 -7.43 -23.86
CA PHE A 31 -15.39 -6.20 -23.36
C PHE A 31 -14.41 -5.04 -23.42
N GLN A 32 -14.94 -3.84 -23.62
CA GLN A 32 -14.12 -2.63 -23.61
C GLN A 32 -13.80 -2.18 -22.19
N ILE A 33 -12.55 -1.79 -21.97
CA ILE A 33 -12.09 -1.21 -20.72
C ILE A 33 -12.41 0.28 -20.76
N GLY A 34 -13.42 0.70 -19.98
CA GLY A 34 -13.84 2.10 -19.98
C GLY A 34 -12.98 3.01 -19.12
N LYS A 35 -12.57 2.55 -17.93
CA LYS A 35 -11.77 3.33 -16.95
C LYS A 35 -10.86 2.40 -16.18
N GLY A 36 -9.70 2.93 -15.78
CA GLY A 36 -8.75 2.22 -14.91
C GLY A 36 -7.43 1.93 -15.60
N VAL A 37 -6.59 1.14 -14.94
CA VAL A 37 -5.30 0.68 -15.43
C VAL A 37 -5.25 -0.83 -15.41
N ASN A 38 -4.58 -1.43 -16.39
CA ASN A 38 -4.52 -2.89 -16.52
C ASN A 38 -3.66 -3.49 -15.41
N GLN A 39 -4.19 -4.50 -14.72
CA GLN A 39 -3.43 -5.28 -13.76
C GLN A 39 -2.31 -6.04 -14.49
N GLY A 40 -1.09 -5.93 -13.97
CA GLY A 40 0.11 -6.53 -14.59
C GLY A 40 0.81 -5.68 -15.66
N CYS A 41 0.24 -4.53 -16.05
CA CYS A 41 0.93 -3.58 -16.93
C CYS A 41 2.06 -2.85 -16.14
N ILE A 42 3.23 -2.74 -16.72
CA ILE A 42 4.40 -2.06 -16.13
C ILE A 42 4.14 -0.59 -15.79
N LEU A 43 3.29 0.10 -16.55
CA LEU A 43 2.95 1.51 -16.36
C LEU A 43 1.88 1.73 -15.29
N SER A 44 1.05 0.73 -15.00
CA SER A 44 -0.09 0.86 -14.11
C SER A 44 0.26 1.35 -12.70
N PRO A 45 1.30 0.85 -12.03
CA PRO A 45 1.70 1.37 -10.70
C PRO A 45 2.11 2.84 -10.75
N CYS A 46 2.84 3.26 -11.78
CA CYS A 46 3.25 4.65 -11.94
C CYS A 46 2.05 5.57 -12.19
N LEU A 47 1.13 5.17 -13.08
CA LEU A 47 -0.08 5.94 -13.39
C LEU A 47 -0.98 6.07 -12.16
N PHE A 48 -1.15 4.98 -11.41
CA PHE A 48 -1.91 5.00 -10.17
C PHE A 48 -1.27 5.93 -9.13
N ASN A 49 0.03 5.86 -8.95
CA ASN A 49 0.76 6.75 -8.02
C ASN A 49 0.61 8.22 -8.40
N PHE A 50 0.71 8.58 -9.70
CA PHE A 50 0.44 9.94 -10.16
C PHE A 50 -0.98 10.39 -9.89
N TYR A 51 -1.95 9.49 -10.07
CA TYR A 51 -3.34 9.79 -9.80
C TYR A 51 -3.62 9.99 -8.31
N ALA A 52 -3.08 9.12 -7.46
CA ALA A 52 -3.16 9.26 -6.01
C ALA A 52 -2.50 10.56 -5.52
N ASP A 53 -1.33 10.91 -6.07
CA ASP A 53 -0.64 12.15 -5.74
C ASP A 53 -1.46 13.40 -6.15
N TYR A 54 -2.08 13.37 -7.31
CA TYR A 54 -3.00 14.42 -7.76
C TYR A 54 -4.17 14.61 -6.79
N ILE A 55 -4.78 13.52 -6.30
CA ILE A 55 -5.88 13.57 -5.32
C ILE A 55 -5.40 14.21 -4.02
N MET A 56 -4.26 13.77 -3.49
CA MET A 56 -3.71 14.27 -2.23
C MET A 56 -3.37 15.76 -2.28
N ARG A 57 -2.76 16.23 -3.38
CA ARG A 57 -2.52 17.67 -3.61
C ARG A 57 -3.80 18.48 -3.66
N ASN A 58 -4.81 18.00 -4.40
CA ASN A 58 -6.11 18.69 -4.49
C ASN A 58 -6.91 18.66 -3.17
N ALA A 59 -6.57 17.73 -2.27
CA ALA A 59 -7.13 17.70 -0.94
C ALA A 59 -6.43 18.65 0.04
N GLY A 60 -5.34 19.33 -0.37
CA GLY A 60 -4.58 20.27 0.46
C GLY A 60 -3.78 19.60 1.58
N LEU A 61 -3.48 18.31 1.45
CA LEU A 61 -2.74 17.57 2.48
C LEU A 61 -1.28 17.97 2.60
N GLU A 62 -0.68 18.49 1.52
CA GLU A 62 0.71 18.98 1.54
C GLU A 62 0.84 20.26 2.37
N GLU A 63 -0.22 21.07 2.43
CA GLU A 63 -0.29 22.32 3.18
C GLU A 63 -0.85 22.12 4.61
N ALA A 64 -1.37 20.93 4.93
CA ALA A 64 -1.95 20.64 6.22
C ALA A 64 -0.86 20.64 7.30
N GLN A 65 -1.07 21.42 8.36
CA GLN A 65 -0.22 21.38 9.56
C GLN A 65 -0.45 20.10 10.38
N ALA A 66 -1.52 19.36 10.09
CA ALA A 66 -1.84 18.07 10.68
C ALA A 66 -0.76 17.04 10.39
N GLY A 67 -0.52 16.13 11.34
CA GLY A 67 0.47 15.07 11.22
C GLY A 67 1.32 14.91 12.45
N ILE A 68 2.20 13.93 12.44
CA ILE A 68 3.14 13.66 13.52
C ILE A 68 4.57 14.07 13.11
N LYS A 69 5.35 14.57 14.05
CA LYS A 69 6.74 14.95 13.79
C LYS A 69 7.68 13.78 14.01
N ILE A 70 8.31 13.31 12.94
CA ILE A 70 9.33 12.25 12.99
C ILE A 70 10.63 12.82 12.46
N ALA A 71 11.69 12.80 13.27
CA ALA A 71 13.02 13.33 12.92
C ALA A 71 12.96 14.77 12.33
N GLY A 72 12.12 15.64 12.90
CA GLY A 72 11.97 17.04 12.48
C GLY A 72 11.13 17.25 11.22
N ARG A 73 10.60 16.19 10.61
CA ARG A 73 9.70 16.24 9.46
C ARG A 73 8.27 15.99 9.90
N ASN A 74 7.32 16.77 9.40
CA ASN A 74 5.91 16.51 9.61
C ASN A 74 5.44 15.44 8.63
N ILE A 75 4.88 14.35 9.17
CA ILE A 75 4.37 13.23 8.39
C ILE A 75 2.90 13.07 8.72
N ASN A 76 2.04 13.27 7.73
CA ASN A 76 0.59 13.17 7.87
C ASN A 76 -0.02 11.98 7.14
N ASN A 77 0.72 11.35 6.22
CA ASN A 77 0.28 10.14 5.55
C ASN A 77 1.45 9.24 5.12
N PHE A 78 1.18 7.93 5.06
CA PHE A 78 1.99 6.94 4.36
C PHE A 78 1.13 6.24 3.32
N ARG A 79 1.72 5.97 2.16
CA ARG A 79 1.04 5.30 1.05
C ARG A 79 1.83 4.09 0.58
N TYR A 80 1.12 3.00 0.39
CA TYR A 80 1.63 1.79 -0.22
C TYR A 80 0.58 1.26 -1.21
N ALA A 81 0.82 1.43 -2.50
CA ALA A 81 -0.15 1.17 -3.56
C ALA A 81 -1.49 1.89 -3.29
N ASP A 82 -2.58 1.15 -3.11
CA ASP A 82 -3.92 1.65 -2.76
C ASP A 82 -4.15 1.86 -1.26
N ASP A 83 -3.29 1.31 -0.42
CA ASP A 83 -3.37 1.51 1.02
C ASP A 83 -2.80 2.88 1.43
N THR A 84 -3.58 3.64 2.20
CA THR A 84 -3.17 4.93 2.73
C THR A 84 -3.38 4.96 4.23
N THR A 85 -2.35 5.30 4.98
CA THR A 85 -2.41 5.52 6.43
C THR A 85 -2.29 7.00 6.70
N PHE A 86 -3.27 7.60 7.36
CA PHE A 86 -3.20 8.97 7.87
C PHE A 86 -2.70 8.97 9.31
N MET A 87 -1.91 10.00 9.64
CA MET A 87 -1.35 10.21 10.97
C MET A 87 -1.68 11.59 11.47
N ALA A 88 -2.10 11.70 12.71
CA ALA A 88 -2.45 12.96 13.35
C ALA A 88 -2.20 12.87 14.86
N GLU A 89 -1.97 14.02 15.50
CA GLU A 89 -1.81 14.11 16.95
C GLU A 89 -3.16 14.22 17.67
N SER A 90 -4.23 14.62 16.95
CA SER A 90 -5.59 14.76 17.49
C SER A 90 -6.66 14.19 16.57
N GLU A 91 -7.85 13.99 17.14
CA GLU A 91 -9.03 13.54 16.39
C GLU A 91 -9.48 14.57 15.36
N GLU A 92 -9.43 15.86 15.71
CA GLU A 92 -9.80 16.98 14.84
C GLU A 92 -8.88 17.06 13.62
N GLU A 93 -7.58 16.88 13.83
CA GLU A 93 -6.61 16.80 12.74
C GLU A 93 -6.89 15.59 11.84
N LEU A 94 -7.13 14.41 12.42
CA LEU A 94 -7.46 13.22 11.65
C LEU A 94 -8.74 13.42 10.82
N LYS A 95 -9.79 14.03 11.38
CA LYS A 95 -11.01 14.41 10.66
C LYS A 95 -10.71 15.36 9.50
N SER A 96 -9.78 16.29 9.68
CA SER A 96 -9.38 17.21 8.60
C SER A 96 -8.69 16.47 7.45
N LEU A 97 -7.86 15.48 7.75
CA LEU A 97 -7.18 14.64 6.76
C LEU A 97 -8.18 13.74 6.00
N LEU A 98 -9.25 13.30 6.66
CA LEU A 98 -10.30 12.48 6.04
C LEU A 98 -11.15 13.24 4.99
N LYS A 99 -11.02 14.58 4.86
CA LYS A 99 -11.58 15.34 3.73
C LYS A 99 -11.08 14.86 2.37
N VAL A 100 -9.97 14.13 2.34
CA VAL A 100 -9.50 13.39 1.16
C VAL A 100 -10.59 12.47 0.61
N LYS A 101 -11.41 11.86 1.47
CA LYS A 101 -12.54 11.01 1.07
C LYS A 101 -13.45 11.72 0.07
N GLU A 102 -13.88 12.93 0.39
CA GLU A 102 -14.79 13.70 -0.48
C GLU A 102 -14.15 14.05 -1.84
N LYS A 103 -12.83 14.30 -1.82
CA LYS A 103 -12.09 14.62 -3.05
C LYS A 103 -11.84 13.39 -3.90
N SER A 104 -11.51 12.25 -3.27
CA SER A 104 -11.30 10.97 -3.96
C SER A 104 -12.59 10.46 -4.58
N GLU A 105 -13.73 10.60 -3.89
CA GLU A 105 -15.04 10.19 -4.40
C GLU A 105 -15.45 10.99 -5.65
N LYS A 106 -15.11 12.30 -5.71
CA LYS A 106 -15.32 13.14 -6.91
C LYS A 106 -14.49 12.68 -8.11
N LEU A 107 -13.46 11.92 -7.87
CA LEU A 107 -12.54 11.38 -8.88
C LEU A 107 -12.71 9.86 -9.07
N ASP A 108 -13.89 9.32 -8.74
CA ASP A 108 -14.25 7.91 -8.88
C ASP A 108 -13.41 6.93 -8.03
N LEU A 109 -12.62 7.39 -7.05
CA LEU A 109 -11.95 6.54 -6.07
C LEU A 109 -12.74 6.53 -4.76
N LYS A 110 -13.35 5.40 -4.43
CA LYS A 110 -14.12 5.24 -3.20
C LYS A 110 -13.29 4.62 -2.10
N LEU A 111 -13.29 5.27 -0.92
CA LEU A 111 -12.70 4.70 0.27
C LEU A 111 -13.50 3.46 0.72
N ASN A 112 -12.82 2.35 0.96
CA ASN A 112 -13.45 1.16 1.50
C ASN A 112 -13.57 1.27 3.03
N ILE A 113 -14.71 1.77 3.51
CA ILE A 113 -14.98 2.01 4.93
C ILE A 113 -14.86 0.71 5.75
N GLN A 114 -15.30 -0.44 5.22
CA GLN A 114 -15.22 -1.72 5.93
C GLN A 114 -13.78 -2.18 6.17
N LYS A 115 -12.85 -1.81 5.28
CA LYS A 115 -11.42 -2.08 5.43
C LYS A 115 -10.68 -0.98 6.18
N THR A 116 -11.26 0.21 6.28
CA THR A 116 -10.64 1.35 6.96
C THR A 116 -10.69 1.13 8.48
N LYS A 117 -9.53 1.22 9.12
CA LYS A 117 -9.37 0.98 10.55
C LYS A 117 -8.72 2.19 11.21
N ILE A 118 -9.05 2.42 12.48
CA ILE A 118 -8.51 3.50 13.29
C ILE A 118 -7.69 2.89 14.41
N MET A 119 -6.48 3.39 14.60
CA MET A 119 -5.64 3.02 15.73
C MET A 119 -5.20 4.28 16.47
N ALA A 120 -5.26 4.22 17.78
CA ALA A 120 -4.79 5.31 18.62
C ALA A 120 -3.83 4.82 19.67
N SER A 121 -2.79 5.61 19.93
CA SER A 121 -1.86 5.41 21.02
C SER A 121 -2.35 6.23 22.23
N GLY A 122 -2.84 5.56 23.27
CA GLY A 122 -3.35 6.18 24.50
C GLY A 122 -4.82 5.89 24.80
N PRO A 123 -5.32 6.36 25.96
CA PRO A 123 -6.69 6.13 26.38
C PRO A 123 -7.65 7.02 25.58
N ILE A 124 -8.29 6.44 24.57
CA ILE A 124 -9.34 7.12 23.81
C ILE A 124 -10.67 6.58 24.27
N THR A 125 -11.53 7.48 24.76
CA THR A 125 -12.81 7.14 25.35
C THR A 125 -13.96 7.09 24.36
N SER A 126 -13.89 7.79 23.25
CA SER A 126 -14.91 7.76 22.20
C SER A 126 -14.38 8.34 20.90
N TRP A 127 -14.69 7.71 19.77
CA TRP A 127 -14.43 8.23 18.42
C TRP A 127 -15.75 8.57 17.73
N GLN A 128 -15.79 9.73 17.08
CA GLN A 128 -16.92 10.15 16.23
C GLN A 128 -16.63 9.96 14.72
N ILE A 129 -15.65 9.13 14.40
CA ILE A 129 -15.28 8.82 13.01
C ILE A 129 -15.83 7.44 12.70
N ASP A 130 -16.51 7.30 11.56
CA ASP A 130 -16.96 6.01 11.05
C ASP A 130 -15.76 5.10 10.78
N GLY A 131 -15.51 4.18 11.67
CA GLY A 131 -14.41 3.23 11.57
C GLY A 131 -14.32 2.34 12.80
N GLU A 132 -13.81 1.13 12.60
CA GLU A 132 -13.55 0.20 13.68
C GLU A 132 -12.23 0.51 14.36
N THR A 133 -12.23 0.72 15.67
CA THR A 133 -11.00 0.95 16.44
C THR A 133 -10.26 -0.36 16.65
N MET A 134 -8.98 -0.38 16.33
CA MET A 134 -8.13 -1.57 16.46
C MET A 134 -6.91 -1.29 17.32
N ARG A 135 -6.42 -2.34 17.99
CA ARG A 135 -5.16 -2.29 18.75
C ARG A 135 -3.92 -2.53 17.90
N HIS A 136 -4.09 -3.06 16.71
CA HIS A 136 -3.01 -3.30 15.76
C HIS A 136 -3.55 -3.37 14.34
N PHE A 137 -2.71 -3.05 13.36
CA PHE A 137 -3.00 -3.26 11.93
C PHE A 137 -1.74 -3.72 11.20
N ILE A 138 -1.92 -4.18 9.98
CA ILE A 138 -0.82 -4.56 9.09
C ILE A 138 -0.75 -3.51 7.99
N LEU A 139 0.41 -2.86 7.87
CA LEU A 139 0.74 -1.94 6.79
C LEU A 139 1.85 -2.56 5.94
N GLY A 140 1.53 -2.85 4.68
CA GLY A 140 2.40 -3.69 3.88
C GLY A 140 2.56 -5.06 4.55
N ASP A 141 3.78 -5.43 4.85
CA ASP A 141 4.09 -6.69 5.55
C ASP A 141 4.40 -6.52 7.05
N SER A 142 4.26 -5.30 7.60
CA SER A 142 4.63 -5.01 8.99
C SER A 142 3.43 -4.85 9.90
N LYS A 143 3.45 -5.51 11.06
CA LYS A 143 2.44 -5.37 12.10
C LYS A 143 2.76 -4.20 13.01
N ILE A 144 1.88 -3.21 13.03
CA ILE A 144 1.98 -2.01 13.88
C ILE A 144 0.98 -2.15 15.03
N THR A 145 1.43 -1.87 16.26
CA THR A 145 0.63 -1.96 17.48
C THR A 145 0.46 -0.59 18.14
N ALA A 146 -0.67 -0.37 18.80
CA ALA A 146 -1.00 0.91 19.44
C ALA A 146 -0.11 1.26 20.64
N ASP A 147 0.48 0.25 21.28
CA ASP A 147 1.42 0.39 22.40
C ASP A 147 2.87 0.63 21.96
N GLY A 148 3.14 0.57 20.65
CA GLY A 148 4.49 0.71 20.08
C GLY A 148 5.40 -0.49 20.33
N ASP A 149 4.89 -1.61 20.89
CA ASP A 149 5.70 -2.81 21.11
C ASP A 149 5.93 -3.58 19.81
N CYS A 150 7.18 -3.53 19.34
CA CYS A 150 7.60 -4.25 18.14
C CYS A 150 7.97 -5.74 18.41
N SER A 151 7.94 -6.22 19.65
CA SER A 151 8.34 -7.59 20.01
C SER A 151 7.55 -8.65 19.25
N HIS A 152 6.27 -8.42 19.04
CA HIS A 152 5.41 -9.32 18.27
C HIS A 152 5.80 -9.37 16.79
N GLU A 153 6.15 -8.23 16.20
CA GLU A 153 6.57 -8.15 14.81
C GLU A 153 7.93 -8.83 14.61
N ILE A 154 8.88 -8.58 15.49
CA ILE A 154 10.19 -9.25 15.46
C ILE A 154 10.03 -10.77 15.53
N LYS A 155 9.19 -11.29 16.45
CA LYS A 155 8.91 -12.72 16.55
C LYS A 155 8.26 -13.25 15.27
N ARG A 156 7.31 -12.51 14.68
CA ARG A 156 6.65 -12.88 13.42
C ARG A 156 7.65 -12.99 12.28
N CYS A 157 8.50 -12.00 12.11
CA CYS A 157 9.54 -11.97 11.07
C CYS A 157 10.53 -13.13 11.24
N LEU A 158 10.98 -13.39 12.47
CA LEU A 158 11.84 -14.54 12.78
C LEU A 158 11.18 -15.87 12.40
N LEU A 159 9.92 -16.07 12.77
CA LEU A 159 9.18 -17.28 12.42
C LEU A 159 9.00 -17.45 10.92
N LEU A 160 8.73 -16.37 10.18
CA LEU A 160 8.65 -16.41 8.72
C LEU A 160 10.00 -16.76 8.10
N GLY A 161 11.09 -16.19 8.60
CA GLY A 161 12.45 -16.52 8.17
C GLY A 161 12.80 -18.00 8.42
N ILE A 162 12.49 -18.52 9.61
CA ILE A 162 12.68 -19.93 9.95
C ILE A 162 11.85 -20.81 9.00
N LYS A 163 10.58 -20.49 8.77
CA LYS A 163 9.70 -21.24 7.85
C LYS A 163 10.24 -21.22 6.43
N ALA A 164 10.72 -20.07 5.94
CA ALA A 164 11.33 -19.96 4.62
C ALA A 164 12.60 -20.82 4.50
N MET A 165 13.47 -20.79 5.51
CA MET A 165 14.67 -21.65 5.57
C MET A 165 14.32 -23.13 5.61
N THR A 166 13.31 -23.51 6.37
CA THR A 166 12.84 -24.90 6.45
C THR A 166 12.30 -25.39 5.11
N ASN A 167 11.55 -24.56 4.39
CA ASN A 167 11.05 -24.89 3.05
C ASN A 167 12.18 -25.12 2.03
N LEU A 168 13.34 -24.51 2.25
CA LEU A 168 14.52 -24.66 1.39
C LEU A 168 15.50 -25.75 1.87
N ASP A 169 15.17 -26.47 2.94
CA ASP A 169 16.08 -27.45 3.56
C ASP A 169 16.57 -28.51 2.55
N SER A 170 15.69 -29.00 1.67
CA SER A 170 16.04 -29.93 0.60
C SER A 170 17.06 -29.37 -0.37
N LEU A 171 16.91 -28.08 -0.76
CA LEU A 171 17.84 -27.39 -1.66
C LEU A 171 19.17 -27.12 -0.96
N LEU A 172 19.14 -26.71 0.31
CA LEU A 172 20.33 -26.41 1.10
C LEU A 172 21.16 -27.68 1.42
N LYS A 173 20.51 -28.85 1.53
CA LYS A 173 21.13 -30.15 1.72
C LYS A 173 21.58 -30.84 0.43
N SER A 174 21.07 -30.40 -0.73
CA SER A 174 21.45 -30.99 -2.03
C SER A 174 22.95 -30.90 -2.28
N ARG A 175 23.56 -31.97 -2.79
CA ARG A 175 24.97 -32.00 -3.20
C ARG A 175 25.21 -31.35 -4.56
N ASP A 176 24.15 -31.17 -5.36
CA ASP A 176 24.23 -30.62 -6.72
C ASP A 176 24.30 -29.10 -6.71
N ILE A 177 24.02 -28.45 -5.58
CA ILE A 177 24.06 -27.00 -5.44
C ILE A 177 25.35 -26.57 -4.75
N SER A 178 26.08 -25.67 -5.41
CA SER A 178 27.36 -25.17 -4.90
C SER A 178 27.19 -24.38 -3.58
N LEU A 179 28.21 -24.42 -2.72
CA LEU A 179 28.19 -23.68 -1.46
C LEU A 179 27.99 -22.16 -1.64
N PRO A 180 28.63 -21.49 -2.62
CA PRO A 180 28.35 -20.08 -2.87
C PRO A 180 26.90 -19.77 -3.16
N THR A 181 26.23 -20.63 -3.95
CA THR A 181 24.79 -20.48 -4.25
C THR A 181 23.94 -20.62 -3.00
N LYS A 182 24.23 -21.61 -2.14
CA LYS A 182 23.53 -21.79 -0.86
C LYS A 182 23.67 -20.58 0.05
N VAL A 183 24.88 -20.02 0.15
CA VAL A 183 25.14 -18.80 0.92
C VAL A 183 24.39 -17.61 0.35
N CYS A 184 24.30 -17.48 -0.98
CA CYS A 184 23.55 -16.43 -1.63
C CYS A 184 22.04 -16.52 -1.30
N LEU A 185 21.47 -17.71 -1.37
CA LEU A 185 20.05 -17.97 -1.00
C LEU A 185 19.79 -17.63 0.48
N ALA A 186 20.63 -18.11 1.38
CA ALA A 186 20.48 -17.83 2.80
C ALA A 186 20.56 -16.31 3.11
N LYS A 187 21.50 -15.59 2.47
CA LYS A 187 21.59 -14.13 2.59
C LYS A 187 20.38 -13.40 2.02
N ALA A 188 19.82 -13.86 0.89
CA ALA A 188 18.63 -13.27 0.30
C ALA A 188 17.43 -13.37 1.26
N ILE A 189 17.20 -14.56 1.84
CA ILE A 189 16.14 -14.78 2.81
C ILE A 189 16.34 -13.91 4.07
N SER A 190 17.55 -13.90 4.62
CA SER A 190 17.86 -13.10 5.80
C SER A 190 17.56 -11.60 5.57
N ARG A 191 17.86 -11.06 4.38
CA ARG A 191 17.55 -9.66 4.03
C ARG A 191 16.07 -9.37 3.83
N SER A 192 15.27 -10.39 3.51
CA SER A 192 13.83 -10.21 3.27
C SER A 192 13.01 -10.21 4.56
N TYR A 193 13.55 -10.73 5.67
CA TYR A 193 12.83 -10.90 6.93
C TYR A 193 13.50 -10.20 8.13
N VAL A 194 14.60 -9.50 7.93
CA VAL A 194 15.31 -8.67 8.91
C VAL A 194 15.34 -7.22 8.43
#